data_cfa62b79d49f902d73ebf547c920acfe
#
_entry.id   cfa62b79d49f902d73ebf547c920acfe
#
_cell.length_a   1.000
_cell.length_b   1.000
_cell.length_c   1.000
_cell.angle_alpha   90.00
_cell.angle_beta   90.00
_cell.angle_gamma   90.00
#
_symmetry.space_group_name_H-M   'P 1'
#
loop_
_entity.id
_entity.type
_entity.pdbx_description
1 polymer ?
#
loop_
_entity_poly.entity_id
_entity_poly.type
_entity_poly.pdbx_seq_one_letter_code
_entity_poly.pdbx_strand_id
1 'polypeptide(L)'
;PPGRARARAAYHKRRSGVKLNPDTQVVATLGSKEGLANMAQAITAPGDVILCPNPTYPIHSFGFIMSGGVIRSMPADPNEEFLRTLDRAVRHSIPKPIALILNYPANPTAYVADLDFYTEVVKYCKAHDIFILSDLAYAEIYFDGVQPPSVLQVPGAIDITVEFTSMSKTYSMPGWRVGFAVGNERLIAALARVKSYLDYGAFTPIQVAAATAPNGSDDVIEEVRKIY
;
A
#
# COMPACT_ATOMS: atom_id res chain seq x y z
N PRO A 1 -1.57 16.58 11.73
CA PRO A 1 -0.75 16.91 12.90
C PRO A 1 0.38 15.91 13.06
N PRO A 2 1.56 16.32 13.55
CA PRO A 2 2.76 15.49 13.67
C PRO A 2 2.56 14.19 14.48
N GLY A 3 1.66 14.20 15.45
CA GLY A 3 1.37 13.02 16.29
C GLY A 3 0.89 11.79 15.53
N ARG A 4 0.13 11.94 14.45
CA ARG A 4 -0.40 10.82 13.64
C ARG A 4 0.70 10.11 12.86
N ALA A 5 1.54 10.89 12.20
CA ALA A 5 2.65 10.35 11.43
C ALA A 5 3.64 9.60 12.34
N ARG A 6 3.91 10.16 13.53
CA ARG A 6 4.75 9.51 14.56
C ARG A 6 4.14 8.21 15.08
N ALA A 7 2.82 8.20 15.39
CA ALA A 7 2.12 7.00 15.82
C ALA A 7 2.17 5.91 14.75
N ARG A 8 2.00 6.28 13.47
CA ARG A 8 2.08 5.33 12.36
C ARG A 8 3.50 4.80 12.14
N ALA A 9 4.52 5.66 12.19
CA ALA A 9 5.91 5.24 12.12
C ALA A 9 6.28 4.29 13.27
N ALA A 10 5.81 4.57 14.49
CA ALA A 10 5.99 3.70 15.64
C ALA A 10 5.31 2.33 15.47
N TYR A 11 4.10 2.29 14.90
CA TYR A 11 3.41 1.05 14.55
C TYR A 11 4.22 0.19 13.57
N HIS A 12 4.71 0.76 12.45
CA HIS A 12 5.54 0.02 11.49
C HIS A 12 6.82 -0.51 12.14
N LYS A 13 7.45 0.30 13.00
CA LYS A 13 8.64 -0.14 13.73
C LYS A 13 8.37 -1.34 14.64
N ARG A 14 7.24 -1.32 15.39
CA ARG A 14 6.87 -2.45 16.28
C ARG A 14 6.48 -3.68 15.48
N ARG A 15 5.64 -3.51 14.45
CA ARG A 15 5.05 -4.60 13.68
C ARG A 15 6.07 -5.32 12.79
N SER A 16 6.90 -4.57 12.10
CA SER A 16 7.73 -5.09 11.00
C SER A 16 9.21 -4.67 11.07
N GLY A 17 9.61 -3.95 12.12
CA GLY A 17 10.98 -3.44 12.25
C GLY A 17 11.30 -2.26 11.30
N VAL A 18 10.37 -1.86 10.44
CA VAL A 18 10.58 -0.80 9.45
C VAL A 18 10.66 0.56 10.13
N LYS A 19 11.76 1.28 9.87
CA LYS A 19 11.98 2.64 10.38
C LYS A 19 11.56 3.64 9.32
N LEU A 20 10.63 4.52 9.66
CA LEU A 20 10.10 5.58 8.79
C LEU A 20 10.39 6.96 9.37
N ASN A 21 10.73 7.91 8.51
CA ASN A 21 10.73 9.31 8.89
C ASN A 21 9.27 9.82 8.88
N PRO A 22 8.70 10.18 10.04
CA PRO A 22 7.31 10.61 10.12
C PRO A 22 7.02 11.92 9.38
N ASP A 23 8.03 12.74 9.11
CA ASP A 23 7.84 14.04 8.49
C ASP A 23 7.85 13.98 6.96
N THR A 24 8.53 12.98 6.35
CA THR A 24 8.69 12.87 4.89
C THR A 24 8.14 11.57 4.29
N GLN A 25 7.97 10.52 5.10
CA GLN A 25 7.63 9.18 4.61
C GLN A 25 6.26 8.68 5.07
N VAL A 26 5.42 9.55 5.63
CA VAL A 26 4.09 9.19 6.13
C VAL A 26 3.07 10.27 5.79
N VAL A 27 1.96 9.88 5.16
CA VAL A 27 0.80 10.75 4.96
C VAL A 27 -0.49 10.03 5.36
N ALA A 28 -1.40 10.75 6.02
CA ALA A 28 -2.72 10.24 6.35
C ALA A 28 -3.65 10.37 5.13
N THR A 29 -4.50 9.35 4.94
CA THR A 29 -5.48 9.27 3.85
C THR A 29 -6.89 9.06 4.39
N LEU A 30 -7.90 9.33 3.57
CA LEU A 30 -9.30 9.04 3.90
C LEU A 30 -9.65 7.56 3.61
N GLY A 31 -8.86 6.65 4.20
CA GLY A 31 -8.79 5.23 3.91
C GLY A 31 -7.76 4.92 2.81
N SER A 32 -7.33 3.65 2.70
CA SER A 32 -6.36 3.23 1.68
C SER A 32 -6.87 3.45 0.25
N LYS A 33 -8.17 3.28 0.04
CA LYS A 33 -8.81 3.46 -1.27
C LYS A 33 -8.64 4.88 -1.84
N GLU A 34 -8.85 5.91 -1.03
CA GLU A 34 -8.62 7.31 -1.43
C GLU A 34 -7.14 7.57 -1.66
N GLY A 35 -6.28 7.05 -0.78
CA GLY A 35 -4.83 7.17 -0.94
C GLY A 35 -4.34 6.60 -2.27
N LEU A 36 -4.84 5.42 -2.67
CA LEU A 36 -4.52 4.80 -3.96
C LEU A 36 -5.06 5.61 -5.15
N ALA A 37 -6.30 6.12 -5.07
CA ALA A 37 -6.87 6.95 -6.12
C ALA A 37 -6.08 8.24 -6.34
N ASN A 38 -5.70 8.92 -5.25
CA ASN A 38 -4.90 10.15 -5.33
C ASN A 38 -3.44 9.87 -5.73
N MET A 39 -2.88 8.72 -5.36
CA MET A 39 -1.58 8.29 -5.86
C MET A 39 -1.62 8.07 -7.37
N ALA A 40 -2.67 7.43 -7.88
CA ALA A 40 -2.86 7.28 -9.32
C ALA A 40 -2.84 8.65 -10.04
N GLN A 41 -3.56 9.63 -9.51
CA GLN A 41 -3.54 11.00 -10.06
C GLN A 41 -2.15 11.66 -9.95
N ALA A 42 -1.40 11.34 -8.90
CA ALA A 42 -0.10 11.95 -8.64
C ALA A 42 1.01 11.48 -9.58
N ILE A 43 0.93 10.25 -10.09
CA ILE A 43 2.04 9.62 -10.81
C ILE A 43 1.71 9.22 -12.26
N THR A 44 0.44 9.24 -12.68
CA THR A 44 0.02 8.70 -13.96
C THR A 44 -0.23 9.82 -14.97
N ALA A 45 0.41 9.72 -16.12
CA ALA A 45 0.06 10.46 -17.32
C ALA A 45 -0.79 9.60 -18.27
N PRO A 46 -1.57 10.22 -19.21
CA PRO A 46 -2.33 9.47 -20.20
C PRO A 46 -1.44 8.51 -21.00
N GLY A 47 -1.83 7.23 -21.02
CA GLY A 47 -1.11 6.16 -21.72
C GLY A 47 -0.03 5.44 -20.90
N ASP A 48 0.29 5.89 -19.68
CA ASP A 48 1.21 5.16 -18.80
C ASP A 48 0.68 3.77 -18.46
N VAL A 49 1.57 2.79 -18.47
CA VAL A 49 1.23 1.38 -18.22
C VAL A 49 1.44 1.05 -16.73
N ILE A 50 0.40 0.47 -16.13
CA ILE A 50 0.39 -0.01 -14.75
C ILE A 50 0.19 -1.52 -14.76
N LEU A 51 1.08 -2.25 -14.08
CA LEU A 51 0.94 -3.69 -13.86
C LEU A 51 0.02 -3.92 -12.65
N CYS A 52 -1.06 -4.68 -12.85
CA CYS A 52 -2.07 -4.87 -11.82
C CYS A 52 -2.51 -6.33 -11.75
N PRO A 53 -2.51 -6.98 -10.57
CA PRO A 53 -3.04 -8.33 -10.41
C PRO A 53 -4.50 -8.44 -10.87
N ASN A 54 -4.87 -9.62 -11.38
CA ASN A 54 -6.25 -9.93 -11.77
C ASN A 54 -6.57 -11.36 -11.33
N PRO A 55 -7.61 -11.58 -10.51
CA PRO A 55 -8.52 -10.56 -9.95
C PRO A 55 -7.87 -9.67 -8.87
N THR A 56 -8.43 -8.48 -8.66
CA THR A 56 -7.95 -7.53 -7.66
C THR A 56 -9.09 -6.64 -7.13
N TYR A 57 -8.83 -5.89 -6.06
CA TYR A 57 -9.79 -4.91 -5.56
C TYR A 57 -9.94 -3.74 -6.57
N PRO A 58 -11.17 -3.28 -6.87
CA PRO A 58 -11.43 -2.39 -8.01
C PRO A 58 -10.57 -1.13 -8.08
N ILE A 59 -10.20 -0.53 -6.95
CA ILE A 59 -9.42 0.72 -6.97
C ILE A 59 -8.02 0.52 -7.58
N HIS A 60 -7.47 -0.69 -7.51
CA HIS A 60 -6.15 -1.01 -8.05
C HIS A 60 -6.05 -0.85 -9.57
N SER A 61 -7.15 -1.05 -10.27
CA SER A 61 -7.23 -0.82 -11.72
C SER A 61 -7.95 0.47 -12.05
N PHE A 62 -9.16 0.69 -11.51
CA PHE A 62 -9.98 1.84 -11.89
C PHE A 62 -9.40 3.17 -11.44
N GLY A 63 -8.64 3.24 -10.34
CA GLY A 63 -7.94 4.47 -9.95
C GLY A 63 -7.00 4.98 -11.04
N PHE A 64 -6.27 4.07 -11.67
CA PHE A 64 -5.33 4.40 -12.74
C PHE A 64 -6.01 4.61 -14.08
N ILE A 65 -7.06 3.84 -14.41
CA ILE A 65 -7.87 4.05 -15.62
C ILE A 65 -8.50 5.45 -15.61
N MET A 66 -9.08 5.86 -14.47
CA MET A 66 -9.65 7.20 -14.30
C MET A 66 -8.61 8.33 -14.43
N SER A 67 -7.33 8.02 -14.16
CA SER A 67 -6.20 8.93 -14.33
C SER A 67 -5.60 8.90 -15.74
N GLY A 68 -6.18 8.14 -16.67
CA GLY A 68 -5.72 8.01 -18.06
C GLY A 68 -4.68 6.91 -18.28
N GLY A 69 -4.36 6.12 -17.27
CA GLY A 69 -3.44 4.99 -17.36
C GLY A 69 -4.04 3.77 -18.06
N VAL A 70 -3.17 2.89 -18.50
CA VAL A 70 -3.49 1.62 -19.15
C VAL A 70 -3.12 0.48 -18.22
N ILE A 71 -4.06 -0.41 -17.94
CA ILE A 71 -3.82 -1.57 -17.08
C ILE A 71 -3.33 -2.76 -17.91
N ARG A 72 -2.23 -3.33 -17.46
CA ARG A 72 -1.74 -4.63 -17.91
C ARG A 72 -1.89 -5.65 -16.80
N SER A 73 -2.73 -6.66 -17.05
CA SER A 73 -3.04 -7.70 -16.06
C SER A 73 -1.84 -8.58 -15.75
N MET A 74 -1.70 -8.91 -14.46
CA MET A 74 -0.73 -9.83 -13.89
C MET A 74 -1.48 -10.99 -13.21
N PRO A 75 -0.87 -12.18 -13.03
CA PRO A 75 -1.42 -13.18 -12.12
C PRO A 75 -1.59 -12.61 -10.72
N ALA A 76 -2.58 -13.11 -9.97
CA ALA A 76 -2.79 -12.68 -8.58
C ALA A 76 -1.99 -13.53 -7.57
N ASP A 77 -1.64 -14.76 -7.93
CA ASP A 77 -0.88 -15.68 -7.06
C ASP A 77 0.60 -15.28 -6.98
N PRO A 78 1.17 -15.07 -5.77
CA PRO A 78 2.57 -14.65 -5.58
C PRO A 78 3.53 -15.84 -5.71
N ASN A 79 3.72 -16.31 -6.93
CA ASN A 79 4.53 -17.47 -7.26
C ASN A 79 5.50 -17.21 -8.43
N GLU A 80 6.19 -18.25 -8.89
CA GLU A 80 7.11 -18.16 -10.03
C GLU A 80 6.44 -17.69 -11.33
N GLU A 81 5.17 -18.01 -11.55
CA GLU A 81 4.45 -17.55 -12.74
C GLU A 81 4.25 -16.04 -12.71
N PHE A 82 4.01 -15.47 -11.53
CA PHE A 82 3.98 -14.01 -11.36
C PHE A 82 5.30 -13.39 -11.83
N LEU A 83 6.44 -13.90 -11.36
CA LEU A 83 7.76 -13.37 -11.70
C LEU A 83 8.08 -13.52 -13.21
N ARG A 84 7.76 -14.66 -13.81
CA ARG A 84 7.89 -14.86 -15.25
C ARG A 84 7.00 -13.91 -16.07
N THR A 85 5.77 -13.68 -15.58
CA THR A 85 4.83 -12.77 -16.24
C THR A 85 5.24 -11.32 -16.07
N LEU A 86 5.80 -10.95 -14.92
CA LEU A 86 6.38 -9.63 -14.68
C LEU A 86 7.49 -9.31 -15.70
N ASP A 87 8.45 -10.21 -15.86
CA ASP A 87 9.53 -10.06 -16.82
C ASP A 87 9.00 -9.93 -18.25
N ARG A 88 8.08 -10.81 -18.65
CA ARG A 88 7.44 -10.75 -19.99
C ARG A 88 6.67 -9.45 -20.19
N ALA A 89 5.92 -9.00 -19.17
CA ALA A 89 5.15 -7.77 -19.26
C ALA A 89 6.05 -6.54 -19.45
N VAL A 90 7.14 -6.46 -18.70
CA VAL A 90 8.10 -5.35 -18.81
C VAL A 90 8.82 -5.34 -20.16
N ARG A 91 9.24 -6.51 -20.65
CA ARG A 91 9.92 -6.60 -21.97
C ARG A 91 9.02 -6.20 -23.13
N HIS A 92 7.73 -6.52 -23.07
CA HIS A 92 6.79 -6.37 -24.19
C HIS A 92 5.79 -5.21 -24.01
N SER A 93 6.00 -4.31 -23.06
CA SER A 93 5.19 -3.08 -22.93
C SER A 93 5.85 -1.90 -23.60
N ILE A 94 5.05 -1.15 -24.35
CA ILE A 94 5.41 0.14 -24.94
C ILE A 94 4.23 1.09 -24.67
N PRO A 95 4.40 2.14 -23.86
CA PRO A 95 5.60 2.46 -23.05
C PRO A 95 5.88 1.41 -21.98
N LYS A 96 7.05 1.50 -21.36
CA LYS A 96 7.41 0.66 -20.21
C LYS A 96 6.49 0.92 -19.03
N PRO A 97 6.15 -0.12 -18.22
CA PRO A 97 5.36 0.09 -17.02
C PRO A 97 6.04 1.03 -16.03
N ILE A 98 5.27 1.94 -15.45
CA ILE A 98 5.77 2.87 -14.43
C ILE A 98 5.56 2.36 -13.00
N ALA A 99 4.56 1.51 -12.78
CA ALA A 99 4.22 0.99 -11.46
C ALA A 99 3.67 -0.44 -11.52
N LEU A 100 3.90 -1.17 -10.43
CA LEU A 100 3.33 -2.47 -10.12
C LEU A 100 2.47 -2.35 -8.86
N ILE A 101 1.23 -2.83 -8.93
CA ILE A 101 0.35 -2.97 -7.77
C ILE A 101 0.59 -4.33 -7.11
N LEU A 102 0.72 -4.34 -5.79
CA LEU A 102 0.72 -5.53 -4.96
C LEU A 102 -0.41 -5.43 -3.94
N ASN A 103 -1.12 -6.51 -3.69
CA ASN A 103 -2.17 -6.57 -2.67
C ASN A 103 -2.11 -7.93 -1.98
N TYR A 104 -1.40 -8.01 -0.86
CA TYR A 104 -1.26 -9.22 -0.06
C TYR A 104 -1.29 -8.87 1.44
N PRO A 105 -2.19 -9.48 2.25
CA PRO A 105 -3.23 -10.45 1.86
C PRO A 105 -4.21 -9.86 0.85
N ALA A 106 -4.54 -10.67 -0.17
CA ALA A 106 -5.25 -10.21 -1.36
C ALA A 106 -6.77 -10.18 -1.19
N ASN A 107 -7.41 -9.16 -1.73
CA ASN A 107 -8.84 -9.14 -1.98
C ASN A 107 -9.08 -9.20 -3.50
N PRO A 108 -9.72 -10.27 -4.06
CA PRO A 108 -10.61 -11.21 -3.37
C PRO A 108 -10.00 -12.60 -3.06
N THR A 109 -8.75 -12.89 -3.45
CA THR A 109 -8.23 -14.26 -3.52
C THR A 109 -7.74 -14.83 -2.18
N ALA A 110 -7.54 -13.98 -1.18
CA ALA A 110 -6.90 -14.28 0.11
C ALA A 110 -5.44 -14.78 0.01
N TYR A 111 -4.80 -14.69 -1.15
CA TYR A 111 -3.38 -15.00 -1.28
C TYR A 111 -2.52 -14.14 -0.36
N VAL A 112 -1.46 -14.74 0.17
CA VAL A 112 -0.46 -14.08 1.03
C VAL A 112 0.91 -14.26 0.39
N ALA A 113 1.69 -13.19 0.32
CA ALA A 113 3.06 -13.23 -0.14
C ALA A 113 4.02 -13.37 1.05
N ASP A 114 5.15 -14.01 0.83
CA ASP A 114 6.27 -14.09 1.76
C ASP A 114 7.37 -13.04 1.43
N LEU A 115 8.40 -12.99 2.28
CA LEU A 115 9.52 -12.07 2.08
C LEU A 115 10.41 -12.45 0.90
N ASP A 116 10.50 -13.73 0.56
CA ASP A 116 11.32 -14.19 -0.56
C ASP A 116 10.70 -13.71 -1.88
N PHE A 117 9.38 -13.86 -2.03
CA PHE A 117 8.65 -13.30 -3.18
C PHE A 117 8.84 -11.77 -3.27
N TYR A 118 8.66 -11.05 -2.15
CA TYR A 118 8.87 -9.60 -2.15
C TYR A 118 10.30 -9.21 -2.50
N THR A 119 11.28 -9.99 -2.07
CA THR A 119 12.70 -9.72 -2.36
C THR A 119 12.97 -9.78 -3.87
N GLU A 120 12.47 -10.82 -4.55
CA GLU A 120 12.62 -10.93 -6.00
C GLU A 120 11.87 -9.82 -6.75
N VAL A 121 10.64 -9.50 -6.34
CA VAL A 121 9.86 -8.40 -6.94
C VAL A 121 10.56 -7.05 -6.76
N VAL A 122 11.02 -6.73 -5.56
CA VAL A 122 11.72 -5.46 -5.29
C VAL A 122 13.00 -5.35 -6.11
N LYS A 123 13.79 -6.41 -6.14
CA LYS A 123 15.03 -6.47 -6.94
C LYS A 123 14.75 -6.23 -8.42
N TYR A 124 13.73 -6.89 -8.96
CA TYR A 124 13.33 -6.73 -10.35
C TYR A 124 12.84 -5.31 -10.64
N CYS A 125 11.92 -4.79 -9.83
CA CYS A 125 11.35 -3.45 -10.01
C CYS A 125 12.40 -2.34 -9.91
N LYS A 126 13.36 -2.45 -8.97
CA LYS A 126 14.50 -1.51 -8.87
C LYS A 126 15.36 -1.51 -10.13
N ALA A 127 15.63 -2.69 -10.70
CA ALA A 127 16.44 -2.80 -11.92
C ALA A 127 15.76 -2.22 -13.18
N HIS A 128 14.45 -2.00 -13.13
CA HIS A 128 13.66 -1.56 -14.29
C HIS A 128 12.94 -0.21 -14.04
N ASP A 129 13.29 0.52 -12.97
CA ASP A 129 12.71 1.82 -12.61
C ASP A 129 11.17 1.79 -12.46
N ILE A 130 10.63 0.69 -11.89
CA ILE A 130 9.21 0.49 -11.66
C ILE A 130 8.89 0.75 -10.18
N PHE A 131 7.95 1.65 -9.90
CA PHE A 131 7.45 1.86 -8.54
C PHE A 131 6.57 0.68 -8.09
N ILE A 132 6.57 0.41 -6.79
CA ILE A 132 5.69 -0.57 -6.15
C ILE A 132 4.65 0.17 -5.32
N LEU A 133 3.37 -0.12 -5.56
CA LEU A 133 2.25 0.37 -4.77
C LEU A 133 1.60 -0.83 -4.07
N SER A 134 1.87 -0.98 -2.78
CA SER A 134 1.43 -2.11 -1.97
C SER A 134 0.18 -1.76 -1.16
N ASP A 135 -0.92 -2.46 -1.36
CA ASP A 135 -2.10 -2.35 -0.50
C ASP A 135 -2.06 -3.45 0.57
N LEU A 136 -1.73 -3.04 1.80
CA LEU A 136 -1.62 -3.90 2.98
C LEU A 136 -2.81 -3.64 3.95
N ALA A 137 -4.03 -3.50 3.42
CA ALA A 137 -5.22 -3.22 4.23
C ALA A 137 -5.53 -4.32 5.24
N TYR A 138 -5.17 -5.58 4.94
CA TYR A 138 -5.42 -6.77 5.76
C TYR A 138 -4.20 -7.19 6.60
N ALA A 139 -3.27 -6.28 6.89
CA ALA A 139 -2.06 -6.54 7.65
C ALA A 139 -2.29 -7.34 8.96
N GLU A 140 -3.39 -7.05 9.65
CA GLU A 140 -3.70 -7.63 10.97
C GLU A 140 -4.80 -8.69 10.93
N ILE A 141 -5.38 -8.97 9.76
CA ILE A 141 -6.35 -10.05 9.58
C ILE A 141 -5.61 -11.25 9.01
N TYR A 142 -5.11 -12.09 9.90
CA TYR A 142 -4.37 -13.30 9.57
C TYR A 142 -4.70 -14.41 10.57
N PHE A 143 -4.46 -15.66 10.17
CA PHE A 143 -4.79 -16.86 10.91
C PHE A 143 -3.53 -17.69 11.21
N ASP A 144 -3.66 -18.66 12.11
CA ASP A 144 -2.61 -19.64 12.46
C ASP A 144 -1.29 -18.97 12.97
N GLY A 145 -1.39 -17.75 13.48
CA GLY A 145 -0.24 -17.01 14.00
C GLY A 145 0.75 -16.50 12.93
N VAL A 146 0.44 -16.67 11.65
CA VAL A 146 1.32 -16.27 10.53
C VAL A 146 1.01 -14.84 10.11
N GLN A 147 1.79 -13.89 10.63
CA GLN A 147 1.63 -12.49 10.30
C GLN A 147 2.12 -12.17 8.87
N PRO A 148 1.29 -11.58 8.01
CA PRO A 148 1.71 -11.16 6.67
C PRO A 148 2.84 -10.14 6.72
N PRO A 149 3.93 -10.29 5.95
CA PRO A 149 5.00 -9.32 5.93
C PRO A 149 4.61 -8.01 5.22
N SER A 150 5.34 -6.94 5.53
CA SER A 150 5.34 -5.70 4.76
C SER A 150 6.42 -5.78 3.69
N VAL A 151 6.14 -5.35 2.47
CA VAL A 151 7.15 -5.25 1.41
C VAL A 151 8.30 -4.31 1.81
N LEU A 152 8.04 -3.34 2.69
CA LEU A 152 9.06 -2.42 3.22
C LEU A 152 10.09 -3.10 4.13
N GLN A 153 9.90 -4.37 4.52
CA GLN A 153 10.92 -5.14 5.24
C GLN A 153 12.09 -5.55 4.34
N VAL A 154 11.87 -5.57 3.02
CA VAL A 154 12.93 -5.88 2.06
C VAL A 154 13.92 -4.72 2.00
N PRO A 155 15.23 -4.97 2.15
CA PRO A 155 16.25 -3.93 2.06
C PRO A 155 16.18 -3.15 0.74
N GLY A 156 16.09 -1.83 0.83
CA GLY A 156 15.99 -0.93 -0.33
C GLY A 156 14.60 -0.85 -0.98
N ALA A 157 13.58 -1.56 -0.49
CA ALA A 157 12.22 -1.43 -0.99
C ALA A 157 11.67 -0.01 -0.83
N ILE A 158 12.05 0.68 0.24
CA ILE A 158 11.61 2.05 0.53
C ILE A 158 11.96 3.05 -0.57
N ASP A 159 12.98 2.77 -1.37
CA ASP A 159 13.43 3.66 -2.45
C ASP A 159 12.43 3.73 -3.61
N ILE A 160 11.59 2.72 -3.77
CA ILE A 160 10.64 2.58 -4.90
C ILE A 160 9.21 2.28 -4.48
N THR A 161 8.92 2.16 -3.17
CA THR A 161 7.64 1.63 -2.69
C THR A 161 6.85 2.66 -1.90
N VAL A 162 5.52 2.67 -2.11
CA VAL A 162 4.54 3.21 -1.16
C VAL A 162 3.61 2.08 -0.75
N GLU A 163 3.47 1.90 0.57
CA GLU A 163 2.54 0.94 1.17
C GLU A 163 1.35 1.67 1.78
N PHE A 164 0.16 1.21 1.42
CA PHE A 164 -1.12 1.72 1.89
C PHE A 164 -1.70 0.81 2.96
N THR A 165 -2.15 1.40 4.05
CA THR A 165 -2.75 0.67 5.17
C THR A 165 -4.07 1.31 5.56
N SER A 166 -4.95 0.53 6.19
CA SER A 166 -6.29 0.98 6.55
C SER A 166 -6.60 0.64 8.00
N MET A 167 -7.19 1.57 8.73
CA MET A 167 -7.75 1.30 10.06
C MET A 167 -9.11 0.60 10.00
N SER A 168 -9.72 0.57 8.81
CA SER A 168 -11.04 -0.04 8.60
C SER A 168 -11.10 -1.52 8.99
N LYS A 169 -10.01 -2.25 8.77
CA LYS A 169 -9.90 -3.70 9.06
C LYS A 169 -9.24 -3.93 10.41
N THR A 170 -8.05 -3.35 10.61
CA THR A 170 -7.25 -3.53 11.82
C THR A 170 -8.00 -3.19 13.10
N TYR A 171 -8.80 -2.11 13.11
CA TYR A 171 -9.50 -1.58 14.28
C TYR A 171 -11.02 -1.56 14.12
N SER A 172 -11.56 -2.28 13.14
CA SER A 172 -13.00 -2.28 12.82
C SER A 172 -13.60 -0.86 12.67
N MET A 173 -12.88 0.03 11.98
CA MET A 173 -13.25 1.45 11.80
C MET A 173 -13.57 1.79 10.33
N PRO A 174 -14.46 1.06 9.61
CA PRO A 174 -14.65 1.29 8.17
C PRO A 174 -15.30 2.66 7.86
N GLY A 175 -16.27 3.11 8.65
CA GLY A 175 -16.96 4.39 8.47
C GLY A 175 -16.13 5.62 8.84
N TRP A 176 -15.08 5.47 9.62
CA TRP A 176 -14.23 6.56 10.08
C TRP A 176 -13.31 7.14 9.00
N ARG A 177 -13.14 6.41 7.90
CA ARG A 177 -12.35 6.83 6.72
C ARG A 177 -10.93 7.26 7.08
N VAL A 178 -10.16 6.38 7.74
CA VAL A 178 -8.75 6.63 8.05
C VAL A 178 -7.87 5.53 7.49
N GLY A 179 -6.82 5.95 6.82
CA GLY A 179 -5.72 5.14 6.35
C GLY A 179 -4.43 5.93 6.33
N PHE A 180 -3.38 5.28 5.90
CA PHE A 180 -2.06 5.89 5.77
C PHE A 180 -1.37 5.36 4.52
N ALA A 181 -0.60 6.23 3.86
CA ALA A 181 0.40 5.86 2.88
C ALA A 181 1.78 6.11 3.49
N VAL A 182 2.68 5.14 3.36
CA VAL A 182 4.03 5.22 3.92
C VAL A 182 5.05 4.70 2.92
N GLY A 183 6.27 5.24 2.92
CA GLY A 183 7.33 4.74 2.05
C GLY A 183 8.17 5.82 1.40
N ASN A 184 8.42 5.69 0.10
CA ASN A 184 9.26 6.59 -0.68
C ASN A 184 8.84 8.06 -0.51
N GLU A 185 9.76 8.91 -0.06
CA GLU A 185 9.45 10.31 0.29
C GLU A 185 9.03 11.16 -0.90
N ARG A 186 9.53 10.87 -2.11
CA ARG A 186 9.14 11.61 -3.33
C ARG A 186 7.69 11.29 -3.71
N LEU A 187 7.31 10.02 -3.64
CA LEU A 187 5.92 9.57 -3.90
C LEU A 187 4.97 10.07 -2.81
N ILE A 188 5.40 10.04 -1.54
CA ILE A 188 4.62 10.58 -0.42
C ILE A 188 4.43 12.09 -0.58
N ALA A 189 5.44 12.83 -0.99
CA ALA A 189 5.32 14.26 -1.27
C ALA A 189 4.37 14.54 -2.45
N ALA A 190 4.43 13.74 -3.52
CA ALA A 190 3.52 13.85 -4.66
C ALA A 190 2.06 13.58 -4.25
N LEU A 191 1.80 12.53 -3.47
CA LEU A 191 0.49 12.24 -2.91
C LEU A 191 -0.02 13.38 -2.02
N ALA A 192 0.82 13.87 -1.10
CA ALA A 192 0.47 14.98 -0.22
C ALA A 192 0.13 16.25 -1.01
N ARG A 193 0.82 16.48 -2.13
CA ARG A 193 0.56 17.61 -3.03
C ARG A 193 -0.83 17.51 -3.67
N VAL A 194 -1.20 16.37 -4.25
CA VAL A 194 -2.53 16.13 -4.81
C VAL A 194 -3.60 16.32 -3.74
N LYS A 195 -3.42 15.72 -2.56
CA LYS A 195 -4.34 15.84 -1.44
C LYS A 195 -4.53 17.29 -0.97
N SER A 196 -3.50 18.12 -1.04
CA SER A 196 -3.61 19.52 -0.62
C SER A 196 -4.57 20.35 -1.47
N TYR A 197 -4.93 19.86 -2.66
CA TYR A 197 -5.92 20.49 -3.53
C TYR A 197 -7.32 19.86 -3.42
N LEU A 198 -7.41 18.62 -2.95
CA LEU A 198 -8.66 17.85 -2.95
C LEU A 198 -9.35 17.80 -1.58
N ASP A 199 -8.59 17.86 -0.49
CA ASP A 199 -9.14 17.81 0.87
C ASP A 199 -8.28 18.58 1.88
N TYR A 200 -8.91 18.92 3.00
CA TYR A 200 -8.23 19.51 4.17
C TYR A 200 -7.81 18.45 5.21
N GLY A 201 -7.88 17.17 4.85
CA GLY A 201 -7.60 16.04 5.70
C GLY A 201 -8.83 15.53 6.47
N ALA A 202 -8.65 14.46 7.23
CA ALA A 202 -9.70 13.86 8.02
C ALA A 202 -10.17 14.78 9.16
N PHE A 203 -11.41 14.63 9.59
CA PHE A 203 -11.99 15.34 10.72
C PHE A 203 -11.14 15.19 11.99
N THR A 204 -10.86 16.29 12.72
CA THR A 204 -9.86 16.33 13.81
C THR A 204 -10.08 15.27 14.89
N PRO A 205 -11.30 15.03 15.42
CA PRO A 205 -11.53 13.96 16.41
C PRO A 205 -11.13 12.57 15.88
N ILE A 206 -11.40 12.28 14.61
CA ILE A 206 -11.00 11.03 13.95
C ILE A 206 -9.48 10.92 13.87
N GLN A 207 -8.82 12.04 13.61
CA GLN A 207 -7.35 12.09 13.59
C GLN A 207 -6.73 11.77 14.95
N VAL A 208 -7.36 12.23 16.04
CA VAL A 208 -6.91 11.92 17.41
C VAL A 208 -7.10 10.43 17.69
N ALA A 209 -8.28 9.88 17.40
CA ALA A 209 -8.55 8.46 17.54
C ALA A 209 -7.56 7.60 16.72
N ALA A 210 -7.26 8.00 15.47
CA ALA A 210 -6.30 7.33 14.62
C ALA A 210 -4.84 7.41 15.10
N ALA A 211 -4.50 8.38 15.93
CA ALA A 211 -3.20 8.45 16.60
C ALA A 211 -3.17 7.60 17.88
N THR A 212 -4.29 7.51 18.58
CA THR A 212 -4.41 6.78 19.84
C THR A 212 -4.46 5.26 19.64
N ALA A 213 -5.24 4.79 18.67
CA ALA A 213 -5.45 3.37 18.44
C ALA A 213 -4.13 2.60 18.20
N PRO A 214 -3.19 3.02 17.33
CA PRO A 214 -1.90 2.33 17.15
C PRO A 214 -0.96 2.39 18.36
N ASN A 215 -1.23 3.26 19.33
CA ASN A 215 -0.45 3.37 20.58
C ASN A 215 -1.11 2.62 21.76
N GLY A 216 -2.31 2.07 21.54
CA GLY A 216 -3.02 1.26 22.53
C GLY A 216 -2.49 -0.17 22.62
N SER A 217 -3.18 -1.01 23.39
CA SER A 217 -2.91 -2.45 23.48
C SER A 217 -3.27 -3.14 22.16
N ASP A 218 -2.47 -4.14 21.77
CA ASP A 218 -2.76 -5.00 20.63
C ASP A 218 -3.94 -5.96 20.89
N ASP A 219 -4.45 -6.04 22.13
CA ASP A 219 -5.63 -6.87 22.50
C ASP A 219 -6.85 -6.54 21.63
N VAL A 220 -7.06 -5.25 21.31
CA VAL A 220 -8.16 -4.82 20.44
C VAL A 220 -8.03 -5.44 19.04
N ILE A 221 -6.81 -5.55 18.52
CA ILE A 221 -6.54 -6.16 17.21
C ILE A 221 -6.84 -7.66 17.28
N GLU A 222 -6.46 -8.32 18.39
CA GLU A 222 -6.75 -9.74 18.60
C GLU A 222 -8.26 -10.01 18.74
N GLU A 223 -8.98 -9.16 19.46
CA GLU A 223 -10.44 -9.25 19.56
C GLU A 223 -11.11 -9.11 18.19
N VAL A 224 -10.70 -8.14 17.37
CA VAL A 224 -11.20 -7.97 16.01
C VAL A 224 -10.89 -9.21 15.17
N ARG A 225 -9.66 -9.75 15.26
CA ARG A 225 -9.26 -10.94 14.50
C ARG A 225 -10.08 -12.19 14.86
N LYS A 226 -10.47 -12.36 16.12
CA LYS A 226 -11.29 -13.47 16.58
C LYS A 226 -12.71 -13.49 15.99
N ILE A 227 -13.17 -12.35 15.46
CA ILE A 227 -14.51 -12.24 14.84
C ILE A 227 -14.48 -12.75 13.39
N TYR A 228 -13.32 -12.71 12.73
CA TYR A 228 -13.12 -13.19 11.37
C TYR A 228 -12.78 -14.69 11.34
#